data_9c3b865888e8749c505467bbdaf43363
#
_entry.id   9c3b865888e8749c505467bbdaf43363
#
_cell.length_a   1.000
_cell.length_b   1.000
_cell.length_c   1.000
_cell.angle_alpha   90.00
_cell.angle_beta   90.00
_cell.angle_gamma   90.00
#
_symmetry.space_group_name_H-M   'P 1'
#
loop_
_entity.id
_entity.type
_entity.pdbx_description
1 polymer ?
#
loop_
_entity_poly.entity_id
_entity_poly.type
_entity_poly.pdbx_seq_one_letter_code
_entity_poly.pdbx_strand_id
1 'polypeptide(L)'
;MDSGKIYSGTNVENASYPVGICAERNAISHAVACGERKIIAIAIVGGANYSHNDFCAPCGMCRQFIREFGNPKEITVIFAKSVTEFKEMSLEELLPESFGPASLKQ
;
A
#
# COMPACT_ATOMS: atom_id res chain seq x y z
N MET A 1 5.94 -6.05 7.13
CA MET A 1 6.83 -6.86 6.28
C MET A 1 6.94 -8.26 6.91
N ASP A 2 7.42 -9.22 6.17
CA ASP A 2 7.53 -10.59 6.69
C ASP A 2 8.58 -10.74 7.81
N SER A 3 9.47 -9.77 7.97
CA SER A 3 10.40 -9.74 9.09
C SER A 3 9.73 -9.40 10.43
N GLY A 4 8.49 -8.98 10.41
CA GLY A 4 7.78 -8.47 11.58
C GLY A 4 8.01 -6.99 11.85
N LYS A 5 8.89 -6.33 11.12
CA LYS A 5 9.13 -4.90 11.27
C LYS A 5 8.05 -4.09 10.58
N ILE A 6 7.77 -2.91 11.13
CA ILE A 6 6.78 -1.98 10.63
C ILE A 6 7.50 -0.74 10.11
N TYR A 7 7.12 -0.30 8.93
CA TYR A 7 7.65 0.90 8.30
C TYR A 7 6.50 1.85 8.00
N SER A 8 6.73 3.14 8.20
CA SER A 8 5.71 4.15 7.96
C SER A 8 6.14 5.12 6.87
N GLY A 9 5.17 5.77 6.29
CA GLY A 9 5.39 6.80 5.29
C GLY A 9 4.22 7.76 5.25
N THR A 10 4.44 8.88 4.62
CA THR A 10 3.43 9.92 4.44
C THR A 10 3.47 10.40 3.00
N ASN A 11 2.40 11.08 2.57
CA ASN A 11 2.38 11.73 1.27
C ASN A 11 3.47 12.81 1.20
N VAL A 12 4.14 12.88 0.07
CA VAL A 12 5.07 13.95 -0.22
C VAL A 12 4.58 14.64 -1.50
N GLU A 13 4.06 15.83 -1.34
CA GLU A 13 3.51 16.59 -2.45
C GLU A 13 4.61 17.34 -3.19
N ASN A 14 4.38 17.62 -4.46
CA ASN A 14 5.32 18.34 -5.30
C ASN A 14 4.57 19.26 -6.25
N ALA A 15 5.11 20.42 -6.51
CA ALA A 15 4.52 21.36 -7.48
C ALA A 15 4.45 20.73 -8.87
N SER A 16 5.39 19.87 -9.20
CA SER A 16 5.30 19.00 -10.38
C SER A 16 4.53 17.75 -9.96
N TYR A 17 3.26 17.73 -10.23
CA TYR A 17 2.34 16.70 -9.73
C TYR A 17 2.82 15.26 -9.98
N PRO A 18 3.35 14.89 -11.14
CA PRO A 18 3.84 13.52 -11.36
C PRO A 18 4.98 13.10 -10.44
N VAL A 19 5.67 14.04 -9.81
CA VAL A 19 6.80 13.77 -8.92
C VAL A 19 6.34 13.45 -7.50
N GLY A 20 5.12 13.83 -7.14
CA GLY A 20 4.57 13.52 -5.81
C GLY A 20 4.53 12.03 -5.54
N ILE A 21 4.61 11.66 -4.27
CA ILE A 21 4.57 10.25 -3.86
C ILE A 21 3.49 10.05 -2.80
N CYS A 22 2.70 8.99 -2.97
CA CYS A 22 1.70 8.59 -1.98
C CYS A 22 2.38 7.96 -0.76
N ALA A 23 1.70 8.03 0.38
CA ALA A 23 2.21 7.47 1.64
C ALA A 23 2.58 5.99 1.50
N GLU A 24 1.78 5.21 0.79
CA GLU A 24 2.00 3.79 0.60
C GLU A 24 3.33 3.52 -0.11
N ARG A 25 3.59 4.23 -1.20
CA ARG A 25 4.84 4.06 -1.95
C ARG A 25 6.04 4.56 -1.14
N ASN A 26 5.86 5.62 -0.36
CA ASN A 26 6.89 6.13 0.52
C ASN A 26 7.26 5.09 1.59
N ALA A 27 6.27 4.51 2.27
CA ALA A 27 6.48 3.49 3.29
C ALA A 27 7.17 2.25 2.71
N ILE A 28 6.72 1.78 1.56
CA ILE A 28 7.29 0.60 0.91
C ILE A 28 8.73 0.87 0.47
N SER A 29 8.98 2.03 -0.13
CA SER A 29 10.33 2.41 -0.55
C SER A 29 11.28 2.47 0.64
N HIS A 30 10.82 2.99 1.77
CA HIS A 30 11.58 2.99 3.02
C HIS A 30 11.93 1.56 3.45
N ALA A 31 10.95 0.68 3.48
CA ALA A 31 11.15 -0.71 3.86
C ALA A 31 12.14 -1.42 2.92
N VAL A 32 11.98 -1.21 1.61
CA VAL A 32 12.88 -1.80 0.61
C VAL A 32 14.31 -1.28 0.78
N ALA A 33 14.47 0.01 1.06
CA ALA A 33 15.78 0.60 1.33
C ALA A 33 16.43 -0.02 2.56
N CYS A 34 15.64 -0.49 3.52
CA CYS A 34 16.12 -1.19 4.70
C CYS A 34 16.29 -2.70 4.51
N GLY A 35 16.15 -3.20 3.30
CA GLY A 35 16.39 -4.62 2.98
C GLY A 35 15.16 -5.49 2.93
N GLU A 36 13.97 -4.97 3.18
CA GLU A 36 12.75 -5.76 3.11
C GLU A 36 12.36 -6.04 1.65
N ARG A 37 11.68 -7.16 1.42
CA ARG A 37 11.29 -7.54 0.07
C ARG A 37 9.87 -8.11 0.00
N LYS A 38 9.25 -8.40 1.14
CA LYS A 38 7.95 -9.07 1.15
C LYS A 38 6.99 -8.37 2.10
N ILE A 39 5.87 -7.93 1.56
CA ILE A 39 4.79 -7.30 2.32
C ILE A 39 3.82 -8.38 2.79
N ILE A 40 3.45 -8.33 4.06
CA ILE A 40 2.38 -9.16 4.61
C ILE A 40 1.09 -8.34 4.70
N ALA A 41 1.21 -7.09 5.15
CA ALA A 41 0.06 -6.22 5.33
C ALA A 41 0.46 -4.76 5.17
N ILE A 42 -0.50 -3.95 4.74
CA ILE A 42 -0.33 -2.50 4.67
C ILE A 42 -1.59 -1.85 5.22
N ALA A 43 -1.42 -0.87 6.10
CA ALA A 43 -2.53 -0.13 6.67
C ALA A 43 -2.48 1.32 6.18
N ILE A 44 -3.64 1.82 5.78
CA ILE A 44 -3.78 3.15 5.20
C ILE A 44 -4.81 3.93 6.00
N VAL A 45 -4.42 5.13 6.43
CA VAL A 45 -5.33 6.09 7.05
C VAL A 45 -5.25 7.35 6.20
N GLY A 46 -6.37 7.80 5.71
CA GLY A 46 -6.41 8.96 4.83
C GLY A 46 -7.15 10.13 5.42
N GLY A 47 -7.19 11.20 4.65
CA GLY A 47 -8.08 12.30 4.90
C GLY A 47 -7.75 13.20 6.06
N ALA A 48 -6.49 13.42 6.33
CA ALA A 48 -6.01 14.16 7.49
C ALA A 48 -6.86 15.37 7.90
N ASN A 49 -7.12 16.29 7.00
CA ASN A 49 -7.89 17.50 7.28
C ASN A 49 -9.33 17.39 6.84
N TYR A 50 -9.71 16.23 6.35
CA TYR A 50 -10.98 16.10 5.67
C TYR A 50 -11.93 15.31 6.49
N SER A 51 -13.14 15.24 6.01
CA SER A 51 -14.12 14.38 6.59
C SER A 51 -13.59 12.96 6.67
N HIS A 52 -13.65 12.35 7.84
CA HIS A 52 -13.27 10.97 8.05
C HIS A 52 -14.46 10.04 7.82
N ASN A 53 -15.42 10.46 7.01
CA ASN A 53 -16.61 9.68 6.75
C ASN A 53 -16.36 8.52 5.80
N ASP A 54 -15.32 8.60 5.00
CA ASP A 54 -15.03 7.58 3.99
C ASP A 54 -13.72 6.86 4.27
N PHE A 55 -13.68 5.60 3.86
CA PHE A 55 -12.44 4.83 3.89
C PHE A 55 -11.56 5.25 2.72
N CYS A 56 -10.27 5.35 2.97
CA CYS A 56 -9.29 5.72 1.96
C CYS A 56 -8.59 4.46 1.44
N ALA A 57 -9.03 3.97 0.30
CA ALA A 57 -8.36 2.84 -0.36
C ALA A 57 -7.14 3.33 -1.15
N PRO A 58 -6.14 2.47 -1.37
CA PRO A 58 -4.99 2.85 -2.19
C PRO A 58 -5.41 3.06 -3.65
N CYS A 59 -4.81 4.04 -4.32
CA CYS A 59 -5.05 4.28 -5.74
C CYS A 59 -4.48 3.12 -6.57
N GLY A 60 -4.85 3.08 -7.85
CA GLY A 60 -4.40 2.00 -8.74
C GLY A 60 -2.89 1.88 -8.86
N MET A 61 -2.19 3.01 -8.93
CA MET A 61 -0.72 3.02 -8.99
C MET A 61 -0.13 2.40 -7.72
N CYS A 62 -0.66 2.72 -6.55
CA CYS A 62 -0.20 2.15 -5.29
C CYS A 62 -0.53 0.66 -5.20
N ARG A 63 -1.69 0.24 -5.69
CA ARG A 63 -2.04 -1.19 -5.74
C ARG A 63 -1.03 -1.97 -6.56
N GLN A 64 -0.67 -1.46 -7.73
CA GLN A 64 0.35 -2.09 -8.57
C GLN A 64 1.73 -2.09 -7.90
N PHE A 65 2.07 -1.01 -7.23
CA PHE A 65 3.34 -0.91 -6.50
C PHE A 65 3.44 -1.98 -5.41
N ILE A 66 2.35 -2.18 -4.66
CA ILE A 66 2.27 -3.20 -3.62
C ILE A 66 2.43 -4.60 -4.23
N ARG A 67 1.85 -4.81 -5.42
CA ARG A 67 1.86 -6.11 -6.12
C ARG A 67 3.26 -6.66 -6.37
N GLU A 68 4.24 -5.78 -6.50
CA GLU A 68 5.62 -6.20 -6.73
C GLU A 68 6.19 -7.00 -5.56
N PHE A 69 5.70 -6.77 -4.34
CA PHE A 69 6.37 -7.23 -3.12
C PHE A 69 5.61 -8.33 -2.39
N GLY A 70 4.94 -9.19 -3.10
CA GLY A 70 4.31 -10.35 -2.47
C GLY A 70 3.21 -10.99 -3.30
N ASN A 71 2.64 -12.06 -2.74
CA ASN A 71 1.53 -12.74 -3.35
C ASN A 71 0.24 -11.97 -3.03
N PRO A 72 -0.53 -11.53 -4.04
CA PRO A 72 -1.73 -10.73 -3.78
C PRO A 72 -2.78 -11.46 -2.96
N LYS A 73 -2.78 -12.77 -2.94
CA LYS A 73 -3.71 -13.54 -2.10
C LYS A 73 -3.34 -13.50 -0.62
N GLU A 74 -2.08 -13.20 -0.32
CA GLU A 74 -1.55 -13.22 1.04
C GLU A 74 -1.35 -11.83 1.62
N ILE A 75 -1.37 -10.79 0.80
CA ILE A 75 -1.22 -9.41 1.26
C ILE A 75 -2.56 -8.88 1.74
N THR A 76 -2.62 -8.47 3.00
CA THR A 76 -3.80 -7.83 3.58
C THR A 76 -3.67 -6.32 3.46
N VAL A 77 -4.69 -5.68 2.92
CA VAL A 77 -4.77 -4.21 2.86
C VAL A 77 -5.84 -3.76 3.83
N ILE A 78 -5.44 -2.91 4.76
CA ILE A 78 -6.32 -2.38 5.80
C ILE A 78 -6.53 -0.91 5.53
N PHE A 79 -7.78 -0.48 5.34
CA PHE A 79 -8.07 0.94 5.24
C PHE A 79 -8.94 1.35 6.42
N ALA A 80 -8.46 2.34 7.15
CA ALA A 80 -9.01 2.71 8.43
C ALA A 80 -9.47 4.16 8.46
N LYS A 81 -10.56 4.40 9.17
CA LYS A 81 -10.97 5.73 9.60
C LYS A 81 -10.41 6.01 10.99
N SER A 82 -10.35 4.97 11.81
CA SER A 82 -9.87 5.03 13.20
C SER A 82 -9.40 3.64 13.61
N VAL A 83 -8.94 3.51 14.83
CA VAL A 83 -8.51 2.22 15.38
C VAL A 83 -9.66 1.22 15.53
N THR A 84 -10.91 1.71 15.52
CA THR A 84 -12.09 0.87 15.69
C THR A 84 -12.92 0.70 14.43
N GLU A 85 -12.72 1.56 13.44
CA GLU A 85 -13.45 1.49 12.17
C GLU A 85 -12.49 1.28 11.02
N PHE A 86 -12.39 0.04 10.54
CA PHE A 86 -11.52 -0.29 9.43
C PHE A 86 -12.09 -1.43 8.60
N LYS A 87 -11.60 -1.54 7.38
CA LYS A 87 -11.90 -2.65 6.47
C LYS A 87 -10.62 -3.37 6.13
N GLU A 88 -10.72 -4.68 5.92
CA GLU A 88 -9.62 -5.50 5.44
C GLU A 88 -10.02 -6.17 4.15
N MET A 89 -9.13 -6.12 3.17
CA MET A 89 -9.29 -6.84 1.90
C MET A 89 -7.94 -7.40 1.48
N SER A 90 -7.97 -8.48 0.71
CA SER A 90 -6.73 -8.95 0.09
C SER A 90 -6.37 -8.03 -1.07
N LEU A 91 -5.08 -7.97 -1.42
CA LEU A 91 -4.66 -7.21 -2.58
C LEU A 91 -5.31 -7.79 -3.85
N GLU A 92 -5.52 -9.11 -3.92
CA GLU A 92 -6.17 -9.73 -5.06
C GLU A 92 -7.58 -9.20 -5.27
N GLU A 93 -8.32 -8.95 -4.21
CA GLU A 93 -9.66 -8.36 -4.31
C GLU A 93 -9.62 -6.94 -4.85
N LEU A 94 -8.56 -6.19 -4.54
CA LEU A 94 -8.38 -4.79 -4.96
C LEU A 94 -7.72 -4.66 -6.33
N LEU A 95 -7.03 -5.68 -6.78
CA LEU A 95 -6.31 -5.69 -8.06
C LEU A 95 -6.41 -7.09 -8.67
N PRO A 96 -7.62 -7.48 -9.12
CA PRO A 96 -7.82 -8.83 -9.68
C PRO A 96 -7.01 -9.04 -10.96
N GLU A 97 -6.55 -10.27 -11.17
CA GLU A 97 -5.81 -10.68 -12.36
C GLU A 97 -4.61 -9.76 -12.64
N SER A 98 -3.89 -9.39 -11.58
CA SER A 98 -2.84 -8.39 -11.67
C SER A 98 -1.59 -8.92 -12.37
N PHE A 99 -0.94 -8.01 -13.10
CA PHE A 99 0.40 -8.25 -13.64
C PHE A 99 1.44 -8.03 -12.53
N GLY A 100 2.36 -8.95 -12.39
CA GLY A 100 3.40 -8.83 -11.36
C GLY A 100 4.64 -9.63 -11.74
N PRO A 101 5.61 -9.77 -10.82
CA PRO A 101 6.85 -10.47 -11.10
C PRO A 101 6.67 -11.88 -11.65
N ALA A 102 5.68 -12.61 -11.16
CA ALA A 102 5.39 -13.96 -11.63
C ALA A 102 4.96 -13.98 -13.10
N SER A 103 4.38 -12.90 -13.61
CA SER A 103 3.94 -12.80 -14.99
C SER A 103 5.09 -12.71 -15.97
N LEU A 104 6.27 -12.34 -15.51
CA LEU A 104 7.48 -12.23 -16.34
C LEU A 104 8.27 -13.54 -16.41
N LYS A 105 7.92 -14.52 -15.58
CA LYS A 105 8.56 -15.83 -15.60
C LYS A 105 7.92 -16.69 -16.66
N GLN A 106 8.71 -17.16 -17.56
CA GLN A 106 8.27 -18.01 -18.67
C GLN A 106 8.65 -19.46 -18.44
#